data_ca2ff5159af2005d7f0d564be314a977
#
_entry.id   ca2ff5159af2005d7f0d564be314a977
#
_cell.length_a   1.000
_cell.length_b   1.000
_cell.length_c   1.000
_cell.angle_alpha   90.00
_cell.angle_beta   90.00
_cell.angle_gamma   90.00
#
_symmetry.space_group_name_H-M   'P 1'
#
loop_
_entity.id
_entity.type
_entity.pdbx_description
1 polymer ?
#
loop_
_entity_poly.entity_id
_entity_poly.type
_entity_poly.pdbx_seq_one_letter_code
_entity_poly.pdbx_strand_id
1 'polypeptide(L)'
;MAVTNVTRNLRDGELVIQDGTSETPQSLTVLLDEGDLSWTQRSNTIEVKDRGSIAAGHTRPGDEESIALSFTAKWTQLIGKYNDSGDPLQLYEFLNFMSGLNIVSTSESGEQETLQLEFTVTDPAGVAGEKIVFAKVYRESLTMNEGDEANLISFSGRDFEVAPVISRV
;
A
#
# COMPACT_ATOMS: atom_id res chain seq x y z
N MET A 1 21.28 -2.55 27.72
CA MET A 1 20.43 -2.47 26.50
C MET A 1 19.99 -1.01 26.39
N ALA A 2 20.35 -0.33 25.31
CA ALA A 2 19.95 1.06 25.11
C ALA A 2 18.48 1.08 24.60
N VAL A 3 17.62 1.79 25.30
CA VAL A 3 16.25 2.04 24.86
C VAL A 3 16.26 3.32 24.03
N THR A 4 15.86 3.26 22.78
CA THR A 4 15.68 4.46 21.96
C THR A 4 14.32 5.08 22.26
N ASN A 5 14.32 6.38 22.53
CA ASN A 5 13.10 7.17 22.73
C ASN A 5 12.61 7.85 21.42
N VAL A 6 13.31 7.59 20.31
CA VAL A 6 12.91 8.12 19.01
C VAL A 6 11.72 7.29 18.51
N THR A 7 10.58 7.93 18.47
CA THR A 7 9.35 7.36 17.89
C THR A 7 9.22 7.85 16.47
N ARG A 8 8.96 6.92 15.55
CA ARG A 8 8.63 7.25 14.16
C ARG A 8 7.17 7.58 14.06
N ASN A 9 6.86 8.66 13.40
CA ASN A 9 5.50 9.06 13.12
C ASN A 9 5.21 8.78 11.63
N LEU A 10 4.09 8.13 11.34
CA LEU A 10 3.64 7.90 9.96
C LEU A 10 3.37 9.22 9.20
N ARG A 11 3.18 10.32 9.91
CA ARG A 11 3.10 11.68 9.32
C ARG A 11 4.35 12.09 8.53
N ASP A 12 5.50 11.59 8.93
CA ASP A 12 6.78 11.88 8.29
C ASP A 12 7.03 10.96 7.08
N GLY A 13 6.02 10.18 6.70
CA GLY A 13 6.08 9.22 5.62
C GLY A 13 5.49 9.77 4.31
N GLU A 14 6.06 9.28 3.22
CA GLU A 14 5.61 9.52 1.86
C GLU A 14 5.11 8.21 1.26
N LEU A 15 3.92 8.23 0.67
CA LEU A 15 3.38 7.11 -0.09
C LEU A 15 3.53 7.38 -1.58
N VAL A 16 4.21 6.49 -2.27
CA VAL A 16 4.36 6.51 -3.73
C VAL A 16 3.69 5.27 -4.31
N ILE A 17 2.83 5.47 -5.30
CA ILE A 17 2.22 4.40 -6.07
C ILE A 17 2.97 4.28 -7.40
N GLN A 18 3.30 3.06 -7.79
CA GLN A 18 4.03 2.78 -9.01
C GLN A 18 3.34 1.69 -9.82
N ASP A 19 3.45 1.78 -11.13
CA ASP A 19 3.00 0.75 -12.05
C ASP A 19 4.10 -0.31 -12.32
N GLY A 20 3.77 -1.33 -13.09
CA GLY A 20 4.69 -2.41 -13.45
C GLY A 20 5.58 -2.14 -14.67
N THR A 21 5.69 -0.89 -15.13
CA THR A 21 6.54 -0.57 -16.29
C THR A 21 8.00 -0.85 -15.95
N SER A 22 8.66 -1.66 -16.79
CA SER A 22 10.07 -1.97 -16.64
C SER A 22 10.95 -0.73 -16.91
N GLU A 23 12.05 -0.59 -16.18
CA GLU A 23 13.06 0.46 -16.25
C GLU A 23 12.62 1.84 -15.76
N THR A 24 11.47 2.35 -16.17
CA THR A 24 10.94 3.66 -15.77
C THR A 24 9.46 3.56 -15.40
N PRO A 25 9.12 3.03 -14.22
CA PRO A 25 7.73 2.94 -13.81
C PRO A 25 7.08 4.32 -13.71
N GLN A 26 5.83 4.38 -14.13
CA GLN A 26 5.02 5.56 -13.84
C GLN A 26 4.77 5.60 -12.33
N SER A 27 4.96 6.75 -11.74
CA SER A 27 4.83 6.91 -10.29
C SER A 27 4.05 8.15 -9.93
N LEU A 28 3.30 8.04 -8.84
CA LEU A 28 2.52 9.13 -8.27
C LEU A 28 2.76 9.18 -6.76
N THR A 29 3.20 10.34 -6.29
CA THR A 29 3.26 10.62 -4.85
C THR A 29 1.86 10.98 -4.35
N VAL A 30 1.41 10.31 -3.32
CA VAL A 30 0.06 10.47 -2.76
C VAL A 30 0.09 11.40 -1.56
N LEU A 31 -0.71 12.44 -1.59
CA LEU A 31 -0.93 13.28 -0.43
C LEU A 31 -1.95 12.59 0.50
N LEU A 32 -1.44 11.86 1.48
CA LEU A 32 -2.26 11.21 2.50
C LEU A 32 -2.95 12.22 3.39
N ASP A 33 -4.15 11.89 3.85
CA ASP A 33 -4.74 12.54 5.00
C ASP A 33 -4.04 12.06 6.28
N GLU A 34 -4.23 12.78 7.38
CA GLU A 34 -3.44 12.56 8.58
C GLU A 34 -3.74 11.20 9.24
N GLY A 35 -2.74 10.31 9.28
CA GLY A 35 -2.79 9.07 10.04
C GLY A 35 -3.58 7.92 9.42
N ASP A 36 -3.90 7.98 8.12
CA ASP A 36 -4.87 7.08 7.50
C ASP A 36 -4.29 5.85 6.79
N LEU A 37 -2.96 5.77 6.62
CA LEU A 37 -2.36 4.56 6.08
C LEU A 37 -2.31 3.46 7.15
N SER A 38 -2.95 2.34 6.88
CA SER A 38 -2.90 1.16 7.74
C SER A 38 -2.76 -0.12 6.94
N TRP A 39 -2.07 -1.10 7.52
CA TRP A 39 -2.01 -2.45 6.97
C TRP A 39 -2.06 -3.50 8.08
N THR A 40 -2.58 -4.66 7.75
CA THR A 40 -2.71 -5.78 8.68
C THR A 40 -2.19 -7.06 8.05
N GLN A 41 -1.17 -7.64 8.69
CA GLN A 41 -0.69 -8.98 8.38
C GLN A 41 -1.36 -9.97 9.33
N ARG A 42 -1.80 -11.09 8.78
CA ARG A 42 -2.39 -12.18 9.56
C ARG A 42 -1.56 -13.44 9.38
N SER A 43 -1.40 -14.17 10.47
CA SER A 43 -0.77 -15.48 10.47
C SER A 43 -1.76 -16.49 11.03
N ASN A 44 -2.10 -17.47 10.21
CA ASN A 44 -2.96 -18.57 10.63
C ASN A 44 -2.12 -19.69 11.20
N THR A 45 -2.56 -20.20 12.34
CA THR A 45 -1.90 -21.33 13.03
C THR A 45 -2.92 -22.44 13.25
N ILE A 46 -2.52 -23.66 12.89
CA ILE A 46 -3.30 -24.84 13.19
C ILE A 46 -2.76 -25.45 14.48
N GLU A 47 -3.63 -25.55 15.48
CA GLU A 47 -3.33 -26.23 16.74
C GLU A 47 -3.71 -27.71 16.62
N VAL A 48 -2.73 -28.59 16.73
CA VAL A 48 -2.95 -30.04 16.79
C VAL A 48 -2.86 -30.46 18.25
N LYS A 49 -3.98 -30.87 18.83
CA LYS A 49 -4.07 -31.32 20.21
C LYS A 49 -4.00 -32.84 20.26
N ASP A 50 -3.28 -33.41 21.23
CA ASP A 50 -3.36 -34.83 21.50
C ASP A 50 -4.46 -35.10 22.54
N ARG A 51 -5.50 -35.81 22.13
CA ARG A 51 -6.68 -36.18 22.96
C ARG A 51 -7.28 -34.97 23.72
N GLY A 52 -7.28 -33.77 23.09
CA GLY A 52 -7.76 -32.53 23.69
C GLY A 52 -6.75 -31.83 24.59
N SER A 53 -5.55 -32.36 24.77
CA SER A 53 -4.48 -31.75 25.56
C SER A 53 -3.61 -30.84 24.71
N ILE A 54 -3.41 -29.60 25.16
CA ILE A 54 -2.47 -28.67 24.54
C ILE A 54 -1.02 -29.04 24.89
N ALA A 55 -0.77 -29.56 26.10
CA ALA A 55 0.57 -29.90 26.58
C ALA A 55 1.28 -30.97 25.76
N ALA A 56 0.51 -31.90 25.16
CA ALA A 56 1.03 -32.96 24.28
C ALA A 56 0.82 -32.62 22.78
N GLY A 57 0.29 -31.45 22.49
CA GLY A 57 0.02 -30.99 21.13
C GLY A 57 1.19 -30.25 20.52
N HIS A 58 0.99 -29.81 19.30
CA HIS A 58 1.92 -28.93 18.57
C HIS A 58 1.16 -27.97 17.66
N THR A 59 1.86 -26.93 17.20
CA THR A 59 1.32 -25.97 16.24
C THR A 59 1.92 -26.21 14.85
N ARG A 60 1.14 -25.93 13.82
CA ARG A 60 1.57 -25.93 12.43
C ARG A 60 1.19 -24.62 11.77
N PRO A 61 1.94 -24.14 10.76
CA PRO A 61 1.48 -23.05 9.92
C PRO A 61 0.14 -23.42 9.25
N GLY A 62 -0.79 -22.48 9.29
CA GLY A 62 -2.03 -22.57 8.52
C GLY A 62 -1.89 -21.93 7.14
N ASP A 63 -3.02 -21.67 6.50
CA ASP A 63 -3.06 -21.01 5.20
C ASP A 63 -2.52 -19.59 5.29
N GLU A 64 -1.78 -19.18 4.28
CA GLU A 64 -1.28 -17.82 4.15
C GLU A 64 -2.41 -16.87 3.73
N GLU A 65 -2.41 -15.67 4.28
CA GLU A 65 -3.37 -14.63 3.93
C GLU A 65 -2.66 -13.43 3.35
N SER A 66 -3.29 -12.82 2.35
CA SER A 66 -2.83 -11.55 1.77
C SER A 66 -2.94 -10.41 2.78
N ILE A 67 -2.06 -9.42 2.67
CA ILE A 67 -2.03 -8.27 3.57
C ILE A 67 -3.20 -7.35 3.24
N ALA A 68 -4.06 -7.06 4.20
CA ALA A 68 -5.08 -6.03 4.05
C ALA A 68 -4.45 -4.67 4.26
N LEU A 69 -4.70 -3.72 3.36
CA LEU A 69 -4.21 -2.35 3.47
C LEU A 69 -5.28 -1.33 3.05
N SER A 70 -5.23 -0.17 3.67
CA SER A 70 -6.12 0.94 3.37
C SER A 70 -5.42 2.28 3.61
N PHE A 71 -5.82 3.28 2.84
CA PHE A 71 -5.42 4.66 3.05
C PHE A 71 -6.50 5.62 2.58
N THR A 72 -6.46 6.85 3.09
CA THR A 72 -7.25 7.97 2.59
C THR A 72 -6.30 9.06 2.07
N ALA A 73 -6.57 9.51 0.88
CA ALA A 73 -5.78 10.52 0.20
C ALA A 73 -6.62 11.74 -0.16
N LYS A 74 -6.00 12.91 -0.16
CA LYS A 74 -6.63 14.13 -0.67
C LYS A 74 -6.61 14.11 -2.20
N TRP A 75 -7.74 14.45 -2.79
CA TRP A 75 -7.83 14.67 -4.23
C TRP A 75 -7.31 16.07 -4.56
N THR A 76 -6.06 16.16 -4.96
CA THR A 76 -5.33 17.41 -5.03
C THR A 76 -5.46 18.17 -6.34
N GLN A 77 -5.86 17.52 -7.43
CA GLN A 77 -5.99 18.18 -8.73
C GLN A 77 -7.15 17.63 -9.54
N LEU A 78 -8.03 18.54 -9.96
CA LEU A 78 -8.89 18.36 -11.11
C LEU A 78 -8.16 18.98 -12.31
N ILE A 79 -7.39 18.20 -13.04
CA ILE A 79 -6.80 18.68 -14.28
C ILE A 79 -7.78 18.45 -15.41
N GLY A 80 -8.07 19.52 -16.07
CA GLY A 80 -9.25 19.68 -16.90
C GLY A 80 -9.25 19.00 -18.25
N LYS A 81 -8.30 18.15 -18.63
CA LYS A 81 -8.39 17.42 -19.89
C LYS A 81 -7.69 16.06 -19.81
N TYR A 82 -8.48 15.08 -20.02
CA TYR A 82 -8.12 13.73 -20.35
C TYR A 82 -7.32 13.67 -21.67
N ASN A 83 -6.15 13.07 -21.67
CA ASN A 83 -5.29 12.80 -22.82
C ASN A 83 -4.52 13.97 -23.46
N ASP A 84 -4.34 15.09 -22.84
CA ASP A 84 -3.32 16.02 -23.32
C ASP A 84 -1.93 15.52 -22.87
N SER A 85 -1.04 15.33 -23.83
CA SER A 85 0.35 14.93 -23.56
C SER A 85 1.02 15.99 -22.72
N GLY A 86 1.20 15.72 -21.42
CA GLY A 86 1.77 16.63 -20.43
C GLY A 86 0.92 16.84 -19.19
N ASP A 87 -0.31 16.32 -19.15
CA ASP A 87 -1.10 16.34 -17.94
C ASP A 87 -0.59 15.30 -16.95
N PRO A 88 -0.34 15.67 -15.68
CA PRO A 88 0.09 14.70 -14.68
C PRO A 88 -1.04 13.70 -14.39
N LEU A 89 -0.65 12.45 -14.18
CA LEU A 89 -1.56 11.38 -13.76
C LEU A 89 -2.26 11.76 -12.45
N GLN A 90 -3.57 11.53 -12.41
CA GLN A 90 -4.35 11.68 -11.20
C GLN A 90 -4.46 10.37 -10.44
N LEU A 91 -4.52 10.46 -9.13
CA LEU A 91 -4.65 9.28 -8.26
C LEU A 91 -5.84 8.39 -8.64
N TYR A 92 -6.98 8.99 -8.93
CA TYR A 92 -8.19 8.26 -9.34
C TYR A 92 -7.97 7.47 -10.64
N GLU A 93 -7.34 8.08 -11.62
CA GLU A 93 -7.06 7.46 -12.93
C GLU A 93 -6.07 6.30 -12.77
N PHE A 94 -5.06 6.49 -11.93
CA PHE A 94 -4.05 5.48 -11.65
C PHE A 94 -4.66 4.27 -10.94
N LEU A 95 -5.45 4.49 -9.89
CA LEU A 95 -6.08 3.43 -9.12
C LEU A 95 -7.19 2.67 -9.90
N ASN A 96 -7.71 3.25 -10.96
CA ASN A 96 -8.70 2.61 -11.83
C ASN A 96 -8.14 1.99 -13.09
N PHE A 97 -6.83 2.05 -13.33
CA PHE A 97 -6.24 1.58 -14.59
C PHE A 97 -6.97 2.16 -15.81
N MET A 98 -7.23 3.46 -15.80
CA MET A 98 -8.02 4.07 -16.86
C MET A 98 -7.36 3.88 -18.22
N SER A 99 -8.15 3.50 -19.21
CA SER A 99 -7.68 3.24 -20.57
C SER A 99 -7.08 4.49 -21.20
N GLY A 100 -5.98 4.31 -21.94
CA GLY A 100 -5.28 5.41 -22.61
C GLY A 100 -4.09 5.98 -21.83
N LEU A 101 -3.90 5.62 -20.57
CA LEU A 101 -2.78 6.08 -19.75
C LEU A 101 -1.57 5.13 -19.76
N ASN A 102 -1.70 3.99 -20.43
CA ASN A 102 -0.64 2.95 -20.52
C ASN A 102 -0.11 2.49 -19.15
N ILE A 103 -0.98 2.43 -18.15
CA ILE A 103 -0.63 1.91 -16.82
C ILE A 103 -0.47 0.39 -16.93
N VAL A 104 0.70 -0.09 -16.54
CA VAL A 104 1.04 -1.51 -16.57
C VAL A 104 0.82 -2.13 -15.20
N SER A 105 0.13 -3.28 -15.15
CA SER A 105 -0.02 -4.03 -13.90
C SER A 105 1.32 -4.59 -13.43
N THR A 106 1.52 -4.69 -12.11
CA THR A 106 2.65 -5.41 -11.52
C THR A 106 2.45 -6.93 -11.48
N SER A 107 1.22 -7.41 -11.77
CA SER A 107 0.89 -8.83 -11.94
C SER A 107 1.05 -9.29 -13.39
N GLU A 108 0.99 -10.60 -13.59
CA GLU A 108 1.07 -11.19 -14.92
C GLU A 108 -0.24 -11.02 -15.70
N SER A 109 -0.13 -11.20 -17.02
CA SER A 109 -1.28 -11.10 -17.92
C SER A 109 -2.34 -12.16 -17.58
N GLY A 110 -3.57 -11.73 -17.38
CA GLY A 110 -4.71 -12.58 -17.02
C GLY A 110 -4.99 -12.66 -15.52
N GLU A 111 -4.13 -12.06 -14.70
CA GLU A 111 -4.38 -11.89 -13.27
C GLU A 111 -5.14 -10.59 -12.98
N GLN A 112 -5.55 -10.42 -11.73
CA GLN A 112 -6.10 -9.14 -11.26
C GLN A 112 -5.06 -8.04 -11.39
N GLU A 113 -5.45 -6.88 -11.89
CA GLU A 113 -4.59 -5.72 -12.00
C GLU A 113 -4.10 -5.26 -10.63
N THR A 114 -2.78 -5.08 -10.51
CA THR A 114 -2.09 -4.69 -9.27
C THR A 114 -1.14 -3.55 -9.50
N LEU A 115 -0.89 -2.79 -8.44
CA LEU A 115 0.09 -1.69 -8.38
C LEU A 115 1.09 -1.96 -7.26
N GLN A 116 2.24 -1.35 -7.35
CA GLN A 116 3.20 -1.32 -6.24
C GLN A 116 2.95 -0.08 -5.40
N LEU A 117 2.85 -0.27 -4.08
CA LEU A 117 2.81 0.81 -3.10
C LEU A 117 4.11 0.83 -2.32
N GLU A 118 4.75 1.97 -2.28
CA GLU A 118 5.99 2.20 -1.58
C GLU A 118 5.80 3.28 -0.53
N PHE A 119 5.98 2.93 0.73
CA PHE A 119 5.87 3.87 1.84
C PHE A 119 7.23 4.09 2.47
N THR A 120 7.72 5.31 2.42
CA THR A 120 9.02 5.69 2.99
C THR A 120 8.81 6.59 4.19
N VAL A 121 9.34 6.20 5.34
CA VAL A 121 9.34 7.00 6.58
C VAL A 121 10.77 7.41 6.88
N THR A 122 11.02 8.71 6.98
CA THR A 122 12.31 9.25 7.37
C THR A 122 12.34 9.61 8.85
N ASP A 123 13.52 9.53 9.44
CA ASP A 123 13.78 10.06 10.78
C ASP A 123 13.57 11.59 10.78
N PRO A 124 13.02 12.21 11.84
CA PRO A 124 12.93 13.66 11.97
C PRO A 124 14.25 14.40 11.78
N ALA A 125 15.38 13.74 12.05
CA ALA A 125 16.71 14.28 11.78
C ALA A 125 17.19 14.09 10.32
N GLY A 126 16.45 13.35 9.48
CA GLY A 126 16.76 13.11 8.08
C GLY A 126 17.96 12.18 7.83
N VAL A 127 18.42 11.44 8.86
CA VAL A 127 19.63 10.63 8.79
C VAL A 127 19.38 9.17 8.42
N ALA A 128 18.18 8.65 8.73
CA ALA A 128 17.81 7.27 8.45
C ALA A 128 16.35 7.17 8.08
N GLY A 129 16.04 6.30 7.13
CA GLY A 129 14.69 6.01 6.71
C GLY A 129 14.39 4.52 6.69
N GLU A 130 13.12 4.19 6.68
CA GLU A 130 12.59 2.86 6.36
C GLU A 130 11.67 2.97 5.16
N LYS A 131 11.87 2.03 4.25
CA LYS A 131 11.07 1.87 3.05
C LYS A 131 10.32 0.56 3.16
N ILE A 132 9.01 0.63 3.02
CA ILE A 132 8.10 -0.50 3.06
C ILE A 132 7.45 -0.62 1.70
N VAL A 133 7.61 -1.75 1.03
CA VAL A 133 7.12 -2.00 -0.32
C VAL A 133 6.08 -3.10 -0.29
N PHE A 134 4.92 -2.80 -0.84
CA PHE A 134 3.83 -3.73 -1.14
C PHE A 134 3.80 -3.92 -2.66
N ALA A 135 4.21 -5.10 -3.13
CA ALA A 135 4.56 -5.28 -4.54
C ALA A 135 3.36 -5.54 -5.47
N LYS A 136 2.30 -6.17 -4.95
CA LYS A 136 1.16 -6.64 -5.74
C LYS A 136 -0.18 -6.24 -5.10
N VAL A 137 -0.42 -4.95 -5.03
CA VAL A 137 -1.64 -4.42 -4.39
C VAL A 137 -2.78 -4.34 -5.39
N TYR A 138 -3.83 -5.10 -5.15
CA TYR A 138 -5.08 -4.99 -5.90
C TYR A 138 -6.16 -4.25 -5.08
N ARG A 139 -7.02 -3.56 -5.80
CA ARG A 139 -8.11 -2.80 -5.23
C ARG A 139 -9.30 -3.70 -4.90
N GLU A 140 -9.83 -3.58 -3.69
CA GLU A 140 -11.13 -4.14 -3.31
C GLU A 140 -12.24 -3.08 -3.39
N SER A 141 -11.95 -1.87 -2.90
CA SER A 141 -12.90 -0.76 -2.98
C SER A 141 -12.19 0.58 -3.14
N LEU A 142 -12.88 1.51 -3.76
CA LEU A 142 -12.49 2.91 -3.91
C LEU A 142 -13.72 3.77 -3.66
N THR A 143 -13.64 4.65 -2.67
CA THR A 143 -14.73 5.54 -2.30
C THR A 143 -14.27 6.98 -2.39
N MET A 144 -15.08 7.81 -3.04
CA MET A 144 -14.84 9.25 -3.13
C MET A 144 -15.83 9.97 -2.24
N ASN A 145 -15.32 10.80 -1.36
CA ASN A 145 -16.10 11.59 -0.43
C ASN A 145 -15.83 13.08 -0.62
N GLU A 146 -16.88 13.87 -0.52
CA GLU A 146 -16.76 15.32 -0.38
C GLU A 146 -16.36 15.63 1.05
N GLY A 147 -15.29 16.43 1.22
CA GLY A 147 -14.82 16.89 2.52
C GLY A 147 -14.89 18.42 2.64
N ASP A 148 -14.88 18.94 3.85
CA ASP A 148 -14.98 20.38 4.11
C ASP A 148 -13.78 21.15 3.57
N GLU A 149 -12.58 20.58 3.63
CA GLU A 149 -11.35 21.20 3.16
C GLU A 149 -10.88 20.68 1.80
N ALA A 150 -11.12 19.41 1.51
CA ALA A 150 -10.74 18.74 0.27
C ALA A 150 -11.61 17.52 0.03
N ASN A 151 -11.78 17.15 -1.23
CA ASN A 151 -12.36 15.85 -1.56
C ASN A 151 -11.36 14.74 -1.22
N LEU A 152 -11.86 13.65 -0.68
CA LEU A 152 -11.08 12.52 -0.22
C LEU A 152 -11.33 11.29 -1.08
N ILE A 153 -10.27 10.53 -1.30
CA ILE A 153 -10.31 9.22 -1.94
C ILE A 153 -9.89 8.20 -0.89
N SER A 154 -10.81 7.33 -0.51
CA SER A 154 -10.54 6.21 0.40
C SER A 154 -10.32 4.93 -0.41
N PHE A 155 -9.14 4.36 -0.26
CA PHE A 155 -8.73 3.13 -0.90
C PHE A 155 -8.71 2.00 0.12
N SER A 156 -9.25 0.84 -0.27
CA SER A 156 -9.08 -0.41 0.44
C SER A 156 -8.68 -1.50 -0.55
N GLY A 157 -7.69 -2.27 -0.21
CA GLY A 157 -7.16 -3.32 -1.06
C GLY A 157 -6.36 -4.35 -0.30
N ARG A 158 -5.73 -5.23 -1.05
CA ARG A 158 -4.84 -6.25 -0.50
C ARG A 158 -3.57 -6.35 -1.32
N ASP A 159 -2.48 -6.60 -0.64
CA ASP A 159 -1.23 -7.01 -1.27
C ASP A 159 -1.17 -8.54 -1.33
N PHE A 160 -1.02 -9.09 -2.53
CA PHE A 160 -0.92 -10.54 -2.74
C PHE A 160 0.47 -11.06 -2.40
N GLU A 161 0.92 -10.69 -1.20
CA GLU A 161 2.17 -11.12 -0.59
C GLU A 161 1.92 -11.45 0.89
N VAL A 162 2.75 -12.30 1.47
CA VAL A 162 2.64 -12.69 2.89
C VAL A 162 3.20 -11.64 3.81
N ALA A 163 4.18 -10.89 3.34
CA ALA A 163 4.84 -9.82 4.08
C ALA A 163 5.35 -8.73 3.13
N PRO A 164 5.29 -7.45 3.52
CA PRO A 164 5.90 -6.39 2.74
C PRO A 164 7.43 -6.51 2.78
N VAL A 165 8.08 -5.99 1.77
CA VAL A 165 9.54 -5.86 1.76
C VAL A 165 9.93 -4.62 2.53
N ILE A 166 10.69 -4.79 3.61
CA ILE A 166 11.17 -3.68 4.44
C ILE A 166 12.67 -3.52 4.24
N SER A 167 13.11 -2.33 3.89
CA SER A 167 14.50 -1.97 3.73
C SER A 167 14.84 -0.68 4.48
N ARG A 168 16.11 -0.52 4.85
CA ARG A 168 16.63 0.74 5.40
C ARG A 168 17.17 1.59 4.25
N VAL A 169 16.88 2.88 4.27
CA VAL A 169 17.29 3.86 3.24
C VAL A 169 18.18 4.91 3.86
#